data_6fe13e75b99dccaa99ab55818dc03d27
#
_entry.id   6fe13e75b99dccaa99ab55818dc03d27
#
_cell.length_a   1.000
_cell.length_b   1.000
_cell.length_c   1.000
_cell.angle_alpha   90.00
_cell.angle_beta   90.00
_cell.angle_gamma   90.00
#
_symmetry.space_group_name_H-M   'P 1'
#
loop_
_entity.id
_entity.type
_entity.pdbx_description
1 polymer ?
#
loop_
_entity_poly.entity_id
_entity_poly.type
_entity_poly.pdbx_seq_one_letter_code
_entity_poly.pdbx_strand_id
1 'polypeptide(L)'
;VKGYGGELLRDGFRVSVKAALGQDRGVSIRYGKNLVGLEVTEDESNVKTRIVCYGKNGSATLDSPRLGDYIYPKIYTLEDENKTLSEVQEEAQALLDGGCDIPSINIKVDFVALEKTVEYREYAVLEEVFLGDMVTVINTRMGFQKQAKVISYEWDCLLEQYNEVELGDFIPTLAASVTSGVKSGSLASTAYINAASVMTLLQQHLNDFNNPHHVTAAQVQG
;
A
#
# COMPACT_ATOMS: atom_id res chain seq x y z
N VAL A 1 9.79 -1.66 3.67
CA VAL A 1 9.74 -2.21 5.04
C VAL A 1 9.65 -1.04 6.01
N LYS A 2 8.43 -0.80 6.59
CA LYS A 2 8.20 0.31 7.54
C LYS A 2 9.09 0.10 8.77
N GLY A 3 10.13 0.88 8.94
CA GLY A 3 11.04 0.84 10.09
C GLY A 3 12.52 0.85 9.70
N TYR A 4 12.88 0.32 8.54
CA TYR A 4 14.26 0.34 8.05
C TYR A 4 14.42 1.13 6.76
N GLY A 5 13.31 1.59 6.18
CA GLY A 5 13.27 2.11 4.81
C GLY A 5 13.52 1.01 3.76
N GLY A 6 13.14 1.27 2.52
CA GLY A 6 13.38 0.36 1.41
C GLY A 6 12.24 -0.61 1.10
N GLU A 7 12.38 -1.31 -0.01
CA GLU A 7 11.39 -2.19 -0.62
C GLU A 7 11.88 -3.64 -0.62
N LEU A 8 10.93 -4.56 -0.46
CA LEU A 8 11.20 -5.98 -0.36
C LEU A 8 11.15 -6.61 -1.76
N LEU A 9 12.25 -7.20 -2.18
CA LEU A 9 12.30 -8.05 -3.36
C LEU A 9 12.30 -9.51 -2.95
N ARG A 10 11.37 -10.28 -3.54
CA ARG A 10 11.32 -11.73 -3.44
C ARG A 10 11.59 -12.34 -4.81
N ASP A 11 12.52 -13.28 -4.84
CA ASP A 11 12.88 -14.06 -6.03
C ASP A 11 13.01 -15.52 -5.61
N GLY A 12 11.96 -16.29 -5.85
CA GLY A 12 11.83 -17.65 -5.33
C GLY A 12 11.96 -17.68 -3.80
N PHE A 13 12.99 -18.35 -3.28
CA PHE A 13 13.29 -18.42 -1.84
C PHE A 13 14.26 -17.33 -1.36
N ARG A 14 14.72 -16.45 -2.25
CA ARG A 14 15.58 -15.34 -1.89
C ARG A 14 14.74 -14.13 -1.54
N VAL A 15 15.07 -13.49 -0.43
CA VAL A 15 14.44 -12.26 0.04
C VAL A 15 15.54 -11.22 0.23
N SER A 16 15.38 -10.06 -0.36
CA SER A 16 16.32 -8.94 -0.22
C SER A 16 15.58 -7.62 -0.03
N VAL A 17 16.21 -6.68 0.67
CA VAL A 17 15.72 -5.32 0.82
C VAL A 17 16.56 -4.40 -0.05
N LYS A 18 15.89 -3.65 -0.92
CA LYS A 18 16.48 -2.65 -1.81
C LYS A 18 16.08 -1.26 -1.34
N ALA A 19 16.88 -0.24 -1.60
CA ALA A 19 16.50 1.13 -1.31
C ALA A 19 15.25 1.54 -2.10
N ALA A 20 15.18 1.16 -3.37
CA ALA A 20 14.00 1.24 -4.23
C ALA A 20 14.02 0.08 -5.22
N LEU A 21 12.86 -0.38 -5.65
CA LEU A 21 12.70 -1.33 -6.75
C LEU A 21 12.39 -0.55 -8.04
N GLY A 22 12.82 -1.13 -9.15
CA GLY A 22 12.55 -0.64 -10.50
C GLY A 22 13.33 0.62 -10.88
N GLN A 23 13.05 1.08 -12.07
CA GLN A 23 13.68 2.23 -12.71
C GLN A 23 12.65 2.96 -13.57
N ASP A 24 12.92 4.21 -13.90
CA ASP A 24 12.22 4.88 -14.99
C ASP A 24 12.91 4.51 -16.32
N ARG A 25 12.28 3.62 -17.06
CA ARG A 25 12.75 3.16 -18.38
C ARG A 25 12.16 3.96 -19.53
N GLY A 26 11.35 4.99 -19.22
CA GLY A 26 10.64 5.78 -20.20
C GLY A 26 9.42 5.06 -20.80
N VAL A 27 8.93 3.99 -20.17
CA VAL A 27 7.75 3.27 -20.63
C VAL A 27 6.54 4.17 -20.56
N SER A 28 5.78 4.25 -21.67
CA SER A 28 4.55 5.01 -21.72
C SER A 28 3.41 4.20 -22.35
N ILE A 29 2.29 4.16 -21.63
CA ILE A 29 1.04 3.54 -22.08
C ILE A 29 0.10 4.66 -22.53
N ARG A 30 -0.31 4.65 -23.82
CA ARG A 30 -1.03 5.76 -24.43
C ARG A 30 -2.32 5.31 -25.09
N TYR A 31 -3.40 6.06 -24.85
CA TYR A 31 -4.64 5.92 -25.61
C TYR A 31 -4.41 6.12 -27.12
N GLY A 32 -4.99 5.20 -27.89
CA GLY A 32 -4.83 5.19 -29.35
C GLY A 32 -3.50 4.60 -29.85
N LYS A 33 -2.63 4.13 -28.94
CA LYS A 33 -1.40 3.42 -29.28
C LYS A 33 -1.43 2.00 -28.71
N ASN A 34 -1.19 1.82 -27.43
CA ASN A 34 -1.05 0.53 -26.78
C ASN A 34 -1.99 0.33 -25.58
N LEU A 35 -2.74 1.35 -25.16
CA LEU A 35 -3.72 1.26 -24.09
C LEU A 35 -5.02 0.62 -24.61
N VAL A 36 -5.43 -0.48 -24.00
CA VAL A 36 -6.67 -1.21 -24.28
C VAL A 36 -7.73 -0.88 -23.24
N GLY A 37 -7.41 -1.08 -21.96
CA GLY A 37 -8.26 -0.82 -20.81
C GLY A 37 -7.58 0.10 -19.80
N LEU A 38 -8.38 0.95 -19.15
CA LEU A 38 -7.92 1.84 -18.06
C LEU A 38 -8.99 1.91 -16.99
N GLU A 39 -8.64 1.49 -15.78
CA GLU A 39 -9.42 1.71 -14.57
C GLU A 39 -8.57 2.54 -13.61
N VAL A 40 -9.14 3.64 -13.11
CA VAL A 40 -8.49 4.50 -12.13
C VAL A 40 -9.33 4.52 -10.88
N THR A 41 -8.76 4.08 -9.77
CA THR A 41 -9.38 4.11 -8.44
C THR A 41 -8.65 5.09 -7.57
N GLU A 42 -9.37 6.03 -7.00
CA GLU A 42 -8.87 7.02 -6.06
C GLU A 42 -9.40 6.70 -4.66
N ASP A 43 -8.50 6.52 -3.69
CA ASP A 43 -8.86 6.23 -2.30
C ASP A 43 -8.52 7.44 -1.41
N GLU A 44 -9.56 8.12 -0.94
CA GLU A 44 -9.48 9.26 -0.03
C GLU A 44 -9.59 8.86 1.44
N SER A 45 -9.69 7.58 1.77
CA SER A 45 -9.99 7.12 3.15
C SER A 45 -8.94 7.55 4.17
N ASN A 46 -7.69 7.70 3.73
CA ASN A 46 -6.56 8.09 4.56
C ASN A 46 -6.16 9.57 4.42
N VAL A 47 -6.86 10.33 3.60
CA VAL A 47 -6.59 11.76 3.38
C VAL A 47 -6.86 12.55 4.66
N LYS A 48 -5.94 13.46 4.98
CA LYS A 48 -6.02 14.36 6.14
C LYS A 48 -5.71 15.77 5.67
N THR A 49 -6.72 16.64 5.61
CA THR A 49 -6.54 18.02 5.15
C THR A 49 -6.55 19.02 6.28
N ARG A 50 -7.01 18.61 7.47
CA ARG A 50 -6.97 19.43 8.70
C ARG A 50 -6.51 18.57 9.85
N ILE A 51 -5.44 18.97 10.53
CA ILE A 51 -4.92 18.29 11.71
C ILE A 51 -5.15 19.16 12.92
N VAL A 52 -5.90 18.63 13.89
CA VAL A 52 -6.11 19.27 15.18
C VAL A 52 -5.10 18.70 16.17
N CYS A 53 -4.19 19.54 16.63
CA CYS A 53 -3.10 19.17 17.51
C CYS A 53 -3.46 19.49 18.95
N TYR A 54 -3.33 18.50 19.84
CA TYR A 54 -3.45 18.68 21.28
C TYR A 54 -2.12 18.30 21.95
N GLY A 55 -1.53 19.25 22.64
CA GLY A 55 -0.33 19.05 23.42
C GLY A 55 -0.54 19.45 24.87
N LYS A 56 0.47 19.22 25.72
CA LYS A 56 0.44 19.52 27.16
C LYS A 56 0.00 20.96 27.49
N ASN A 57 0.28 21.93 26.62
CA ASN A 57 0.12 23.36 26.89
C ASN A 57 -1.00 24.02 26.06
N GLY A 58 -1.86 23.21 25.39
CA GLY A 58 -2.96 23.77 24.60
C GLY A 58 -3.23 22.98 23.30
N SER A 59 -3.99 23.61 22.43
CA SER A 59 -4.37 23.03 21.13
C SER A 59 -4.17 24.03 20.00
N ALA A 60 -3.95 23.52 18.80
CA ALA A 60 -3.85 24.29 17.57
C ALA A 60 -4.38 23.48 16.40
N THR A 61 -4.71 24.17 15.30
CA THR A 61 -5.16 23.54 14.08
C THR A 61 -4.18 23.87 12.96
N LEU A 62 -3.78 22.86 12.21
CA LEU A 62 -2.91 22.95 11.05
C LEU A 62 -3.70 22.50 9.81
N ASP A 63 -3.80 23.39 8.83
CA ASP A 63 -4.52 23.13 7.59
C ASP A 63 -3.53 22.84 6.45
N SER A 64 -3.87 21.86 5.63
CA SER A 64 -3.16 21.56 4.39
C SER A 64 -3.40 22.65 3.34
N PRO A 65 -2.42 22.95 2.47
CA PRO A 65 -2.65 23.78 1.28
C PRO A 65 -3.75 23.25 0.36
N ARG A 66 -4.06 21.95 0.43
CA ARG A 66 -5.09 21.28 -0.38
C ARG A 66 -6.47 21.22 0.29
N LEU A 67 -6.65 21.91 1.41
CA LEU A 67 -7.94 21.94 2.10
C LEU A 67 -9.10 22.36 1.18
N GLY A 68 -8.83 23.27 0.24
CA GLY A 68 -9.83 23.78 -0.71
C GLY A 68 -10.18 22.81 -1.83
N ASP A 69 -9.43 21.75 -2.03
CA ASP A 69 -9.68 20.73 -3.07
C ASP A 69 -10.82 19.78 -2.67
N TYR A 70 -11.18 19.78 -1.39
CA TYR A 70 -12.20 18.90 -0.81
C TYR A 70 -13.44 19.69 -0.38
N ILE A 71 -14.63 19.14 -0.64
CA ILE A 71 -15.92 19.75 -0.25
C ILE A 71 -16.00 19.90 1.27
N TYR A 72 -15.45 18.93 2.01
CA TYR A 72 -15.39 18.96 3.48
C TYR A 72 -13.96 18.68 3.96
N PRO A 73 -13.51 19.39 5.02
CA PRO A 73 -12.21 19.07 5.63
C PRO A 73 -12.15 17.62 6.09
N LYS A 74 -11.09 16.92 5.73
CA LYS A 74 -10.77 15.60 6.27
C LYS A 74 -9.99 15.80 7.56
N ILE A 75 -10.69 15.77 8.70
CA ILE A 75 -10.13 16.13 10.01
C ILE A 75 -9.42 14.92 10.63
N TYR A 76 -8.21 15.16 11.12
CA TYR A 76 -7.45 14.20 11.90
C TYR A 76 -7.03 14.84 13.22
N THR A 77 -7.17 14.12 14.34
CA THR A 77 -6.74 14.58 15.65
C THR A 77 -5.40 13.92 16.01
N LEU A 78 -4.42 14.74 16.35
CA LEU A 78 -3.11 14.31 16.84
C LEU A 78 -2.97 14.82 18.28
N GLU A 79 -2.92 13.89 19.23
CA GLU A 79 -2.89 14.16 20.66
C GLU A 79 -1.72 13.46 21.33
N ASP A 80 -0.92 14.20 22.08
CA ASP A 80 0.12 13.66 22.94
C ASP A 80 0.28 14.54 24.19
N GLU A 81 -0.22 14.05 25.31
CA GLU A 81 -0.18 14.75 26.60
C GLU A 81 1.26 14.87 27.17
N ASN A 82 2.23 14.12 26.67
CA ASN A 82 3.61 14.16 27.12
C ASN A 82 4.45 15.18 26.35
N LYS A 83 3.97 15.62 25.17
CA LYS A 83 4.66 16.56 24.30
C LYS A 83 4.09 17.98 24.44
N THR A 84 4.94 18.95 24.21
CA THR A 84 4.50 20.35 24.06
C THR A 84 3.69 20.52 22.77
N LEU A 85 2.84 21.55 22.73
CA LEU A 85 2.08 21.84 21.50
C LEU A 85 2.98 22.03 20.28
N SER A 86 4.14 22.64 20.44
CA SER A 86 5.12 22.85 19.35
C SER A 86 5.61 21.53 18.77
N GLU A 87 5.95 20.56 19.63
CA GLU A 87 6.40 19.23 19.17
C GLU A 87 5.30 18.47 18.43
N VAL A 88 4.03 18.60 18.90
CA VAL A 88 2.88 17.97 18.20
C VAL A 88 2.61 18.66 16.85
N GLN A 89 2.78 19.98 16.77
CA GLN A 89 2.67 20.71 15.51
C GLN A 89 3.77 20.35 14.52
N GLU A 90 5.01 20.13 14.97
CA GLU A 90 6.10 19.65 14.12
C GLU A 90 5.80 18.25 13.54
N GLU A 91 5.22 17.36 14.35
CA GLU A 91 4.77 16.05 13.86
C GLU A 91 3.62 16.17 12.86
N ALA A 92 2.67 17.07 13.11
CA ALA A 92 1.57 17.34 12.18
C ALA A 92 2.09 17.90 10.84
N GLN A 93 3.07 18.80 10.89
CA GLN A 93 3.71 19.32 9.69
C GLN A 93 4.45 18.22 8.93
N ALA A 94 5.19 17.35 9.63
CA ALA A 94 5.85 16.22 9.01
C ALA A 94 4.88 15.24 8.34
N LEU A 95 3.65 15.07 8.87
CA LEU A 95 2.60 14.29 8.22
C LEU A 95 2.13 14.95 6.91
N LEU A 96 1.93 16.27 6.91
CA LEU A 96 1.56 17.01 5.70
C LEU A 96 2.67 16.99 4.65
N ASP A 97 3.91 17.19 5.07
CA ASP A 97 5.09 17.12 4.20
C ASP A 97 5.26 15.70 3.62
N GLY A 98 4.83 14.68 4.36
CA GLY A 98 4.74 13.29 3.91
C GLY A 98 3.59 13.01 2.95
N GLY A 99 2.76 14.00 2.60
CA GLY A 99 1.67 13.88 1.64
C GLY A 99 0.43 13.17 2.19
N CYS A 100 0.14 13.28 3.48
CA CYS A 100 -1.08 12.70 4.06
C CYS A 100 -2.38 13.36 3.56
N ASP A 101 -2.28 14.48 2.86
CA ASP A 101 -3.35 15.24 2.21
C ASP A 101 -3.57 14.84 0.74
N ILE A 102 -2.82 13.87 0.24
CA ILE A 102 -2.91 13.36 -1.13
C ILE A 102 -3.62 12.00 -1.10
N PRO A 103 -4.67 11.80 -1.92
CA PRO A 103 -5.31 10.51 -2.05
C PRO A 103 -4.37 9.49 -2.70
N SER A 104 -4.51 8.24 -2.31
CA SER A 104 -3.81 7.17 -3.01
C SER A 104 -4.51 6.82 -4.31
N ILE A 105 -3.75 6.61 -5.37
CA ILE A 105 -4.27 6.32 -6.70
C ILE A 105 -3.77 4.94 -7.12
N ASN A 106 -4.72 4.08 -7.49
CA ASN A 106 -4.46 2.81 -8.14
C ASN A 106 -4.94 2.88 -9.58
N ILE A 107 -4.10 2.45 -10.50
CA ILE A 107 -4.37 2.48 -11.94
C ILE A 107 -4.16 1.07 -12.46
N LYS A 108 -5.23 0.43 -12.93
CA LYS A 108 -5.15 -0.83 -13.65
C LYS A 108 -5.17 -0.55 -15.13
N VAL A 109 -4.21 -1.10 -15.83
CA VAL A 109 -4.08 -0.95 -17.27
C VAL A 109 -3.96 -2.30 -17.96
N ASP A 110 -4.74 -2.45 -19.02
CA ASP A 110 -4.55 -3.49 -20.01
C ASP A 110 -3.88 -2.85 -21.21
N PHE A 111 -2.76 -3.37 -21.63
CA PHE A 111 -2.06 -2.84 -22.78
C PHE A 111 -1.49 -3.94 -23.67
N VAL A 112 -1.31 -3.62 -24.94
CA VAL A 112 -0.68 -4.51 -25.90
C VAL A 112 0.78 -4.12 -26.05
N ALA A 113 1.68 -5.08 -25.87
CA ALA A 113 3.09 -4.91 -26.19
C ALA A 113 3.24 -4.86 -27.72
N LEU A 114 3.54 -3.68 -28.25
CA LEU A 114 3.66 -3.46 -29.71
C LEU A 114 4.92 -4.09 -30.29
N GLU A 115 5.86 -4.53 -29.47
CA GLU A 115 7.09 -5.22 -29.89
C GLU A 115 6.83 -6.44 -30.78
N LYS A 116 5.68 -7.09 -30.63
CA LYS A 116 5.26 -8.26 -31.42
C LYS A 116 4.81 -7.89 -32.84
N THR A 117 4.59 -6.60 -33.12
CA THR A 117 4.27 -6.13 -34.45
C THR A 117 5.56 -5.87 -35.24
N VAL A 118 5.58 -6.25 -36.52
CA VAL A 118 6.77 -6.13 -37.40
C VAL A 118 7.28 -4.68 -37.47
N GLU A 119 6.39 -3.72 -37.31
CA GLU A 119 6.64 -2.28 -37.44
C GLU A 119 7.34 -1.66 -36.21
N TYR A 120 7.27 -2.28 -35.04
CA TYR A 120 7.74 -1.68 -33.79
C TYR A 120 8.81 -2.52 -33.05
N ARG A 121 9.38 -3.53 -33.70
CA ARG A 121 10.40 -4.40 -33.11
C ARG A 121 11.63 -3.67 -32.55
N GLU A 122 11.97 -2.53 -33.13
CA GLU A 122 13.13 -1.73 -32.71
C GLU A 122 12.86 -0.98 -31.38
N TYR A 123 11.61 -0.93 -30.93
CA TYR A 123 11.18 -0.27 -29.70
C TYR A 123 10.84 -1.24 -28.57
N ALA A 124 11.12 -2.53 -28.72
CA ALA A 124 10.81 -3.59 -27.76
C ALA A 124 11.31 -3.29 -26.34
N VAL A 125 12.50 -2.72 -26.22
CA VAL A 125 13.12 -2.37 -24.92
C VAL A 125 12.32 -1.33 -24.13
N LEU A 126 11.44 -0.58 -24.78
CA LEU A 126 10.63 0.48 -24.16
C LEU A 126 9.27 -0.01 -23.66
N GLU A 127 8.94 -1.28 -23.83
CA GLU A 127 7.64 -1.85 -23.50
C GLU A 127 7.71 -2.95 -22.43
N GLU A 128 8.90 -3.40 -22.06
CA GLU A 128 9.08 -4.31 -20.93
C GLU A 128 8.88 -3.57 -19.61
N VAL A 129 8.00 -4.12 -18.79
CA VAL A 129 7.61 -3.55 -17.51
C VAL A 129 8.00 -4.51 -16.39
N PHE A 130 8.73 -4.03 -15.40
CA PHE A 130 9.12 -4.82 -14.23
C PHE A 130 8.53 -4.24 -12.94
N LEU A 131 8.44 -5.10 -11.94
CA LEU A 131 7.96 -4.68 -10.62
C LEU A 131 8.80 -3.52 -10.08
N GLY A 132 8.12 -2.44 -9.73
CA GLY A 132 8.74 -1.23 -9.21
C GLY A 132 9.11 -0.19 -10.27
N ASP A 133 9.05 -0.51 -11.57
CA ASP A 133 9.34 0.46 -12.64
C ASP A 133 8.31 1.61 -12.65
N MET A 134 8.77 2.78 -13.08
CA MET A 134 7.91 3.95 -13.28
C MET A 134 7.36 3.94 -14.70
N VAL A 135 6.03 4.00 -14.81
CA VAL A 135 5.30 4.00 -16.08
C VAL A 135 4.44 5.24 -16.19
N THR A 136 4.43 5.87 -17.34
CA THR A 136 3.57 7.02 -17.63
C THR A 136 2.33 6.58 -18.40
N VAL A 137 1.14 6.75 -17.82
CA VAL A 137 -0.14 6.49 -18.47
C VAL A 137 -0.70 7.79 -19.01
N ILE A 138 -1.04 7.80 -20.29
CA ILE A 138 -1.54 8.98 -20.98
C ILE A 138 -2.86 8.63 -21.70
N ASN A 139 -3.95 9.22 -21.25
CA ASN A 139 -5.24 9.16 -21.92
C ASN A 139 -5.67 10.58 -22.32
N THR A 140 -5.31 10.98 -23.53
CA THR A 140 -5.60 12.32 -24.05
C THR A 140 -7.09 12.60 -24.19
N ARG A 141 -7.92 11.56 -24.38
CA ARG A 141 -9.37 11.70 -24.49
C ARG A 141 -10.02 12.07 -23.17
N MET A 142 -9.46 11.57 -22.06
CA MET A 142 -9.94 11.88 -20.71
C MET A 142 -9.16 13.05 -20.06
N GLY A 143 -8.17 13.61 -20.75
CA GLY A 143 -7.27 14.60 -20.16
C GLY A 143 -6.40 14.04 -19.03
N PHE A 144 -6.20 12.72 -18.99
CA PHE A 144 -5.49 12.04 -17.93
C PHE A 144 -4.04 11.78 -18.33
N GLN A 145 -3.11 12.23 -17.48
CA GLN A 145 -1.69 11.86 -17.55
C GLN A 145 -1.16 11.70 -16.15
N LYS A 146 -0.66 10.51 -15.85
CA LYS A 146 -0.09 10.19 -14.54
C LYS A 146 1.12 9.28 -14.72
N GLN A 147 2.19 9.55 -13.97
CA GLN A 147 3.30 8.63 -13.79
C GLN A 147 3.07 7.87 -12.48
N ALA A 148 3.16 6.56 -12.52
CA ALA A 148 2.93 5.71 -11.37
C ALA A 148 3.87 4.50 -11.40
N LYS A 149 4.08 3.92 -10.22
CA LYS A 149 4.96 2.79 -10.02
C LYS A 149 4.22 1.48 -10.28
N VAL A 150 4.87 0.51 -10.92
CA VAL A 150 4.33 -0.84 -11.09
C VAL A 150 4.32 -1.55 -9.75
N ILE A 151 3.14 -1.91 -9.26
CA ILE A 151 2.95 -2.62 -8.00
C ILE A 151 2.64 -4.10 -8.20
N SER A 152 2.00 -4.45 -9.32
CA SER A 152 1.75 -5.83 -9.69
C SER A 152 1.59 -5.96 -11.22
N TYR A 153 1.80 -7.15 -11.75
CA TYR A 153 1.44 -7.49 -13.13
C TYR A 153 1.11 -8.98 -13.25
N GLU A 154 0.24 -9.30 -14.19
CA GLU A 154 -0.07 -10.66 -14.61
C GLU A 154 0.53 -10.91 -15.99
N TRP A 155 1.39 -11.92 -16.09
CA TRP A 155 2.07 -12.32 -17.33
C TRP A 155 1.57 -13.67 -17.82
N ASP A 156 1.02 -13.69 -19.04
CA ASP A 156 0.68 -14.94 -19.74
C ASP A 156 1.93 -15.51 -20.44
N CYS A 157 2.47 -16.58 -19.89
CA CYS A 157 3.69 -17.22 -20.42
C CYS A 157 3.47 -18.03 -21.72
N LEU A 158 2.22 -18.33 -22.08
CA LEU A 158 1.89 -19.03 -23.32
C LEU A 158 1.74 -18.06 -24.48
N LEU A 159 1.09 -16.94 -24.24
CA LEU A 159 0.91 -15.86 -25.21
C LEU A 159 2.05 -14.85 -25.17
N GLU A 160 2.91 -14.95 -24.15
CA GLU A 160 4.04 -14.04 -23.90
C GLU A 160 3.61 -12.56 -23.88
N GLN A 161 2.57 -12.25 -23.11
CA GLN A 161 2.00 -10.90 -23.00
C GLN A 161 1.55 -10.59 -21.57
N TYR A 162 1.44 -9.30 -21.27
CA TYR A 162 0.79 -8.84 -20.04
C TYR A 162 -0.72 -8.90 -20.20
N ASN A 163 -1.41 -9.52 -19.23
CA ASN A 163 -2.87 -9.52 -19.16
C ASN A 163 -3.33 -8.25 -18.43
N GLU A 164 -2.71 -7.93 -17.30
CA GLU A 164 -3.03 -6.75 -16.49
C GLU A 164 -1.75 -6.21 -15.87
N VAL A 165 -1.66 -4.89 -15.73
CA VAL A 165 -0.60 -4.22 -14.95
C VAL A 165 -1.24 -3.22 -14.00
N GLU A 166 -0.95 -3.36 -12.71
CA GLU A 166 -1.36 -2.40 -11.70
C GLU A 166 -0.24 -1.41 -11.42
N LEU A 167 -0.61 -0.13 -11.45
CA LEU A 167 0.27 1.01 -11.21
C LEU A 167 -0.27 1.85 -10.05
N GLY A 168 0.59 2.48 -9.29
CA GLY A 168 0.21 3.44 -8.28
C GLY A 168 0.77 3.15 -6.90
N ASP A 169 0.05 3.59 -5.88
CA ASP A 169 0.39 3.35 -4.51
C ASP A 169 -0.14 1.99 -4.06
N PHE A 170 0.63 1.30 -3.23
CA PHE A 170 0.19 0.04 -2.66
C PHE A 170 -1.04 0.28 -1.77
N ILE A 171 -2.21 -0.21 -2.19
CA ILE A 171 -3.41 -0.21 -1.35
C ILE A 171 -3.19 -1.28 -0.26
N PRO A 172 -3.10 -0.89 1.02
CA PRO A 172 -2.89 -1.86 2.08
C PRO A 172 -4.09 -2.82 2.14
N THR A 173 -3.82 -4.09 2.00
CA THR A 173 -4.83 -5.14 2.27
C THR A 173 -5.30 -5.05 3.71
N LEU A 174 -6.45 -5.66 4.03
CA LEU A 174 -7.02 -5.69 5.39
C LEU A 174 -5.97 -6.06 6.45
N ALA A 175 -5.06 -7.01 6.15
CA ALA A 175 -3.97 -7.39 7.03
C ALA A 175 -2.97 -6.26 7.31
N ALA A 176 -2.67 -5.42 6.33
CA ALA A 176 -1.79 -4.27 6.50
C ALA A 176 -2.51 -3.13 7.23
N SER A 177 -3.82 -2.96 7.00
CA SER A 177 -4.66 -1.97 7.72
C SER A 177 -4.78 -2.33 9.20
N VAL A 178 -4.95 -3.61 9.54
CA VAL A 178 -4.97 -4.10 10.93
C VAL A 178 -3.63 -3.82 11.61
N THR A 179 -2.49 -4.07 10.91
CA THR A 179 -1.15 -3.82 11.50
C THR A 179 -0.85 -2.32 11.70
N SER A 180 -1.40 -1.44 10.88
CA SER A 180 -1.25 0.01 11.04
C SER A 180 -2.22 0.59 12.10
N GLY A 181 -3.43 0.06 12.21
CA GLY A 181 -4.40 0.41 13.25
C GLY A 181 -3.94 0.02 14.66
N VAL A 182 -3.15 -1.03 14.77
CA VAL A 182 -2.55 -1.50 16.05
C VAL A 182 -1.49 -0.54 16.61
N LYS A 183 -0.95 0.38 15.79
CA LYS A 183 -0.01 1.42 16.26
C LYS A 183 -0.68 2.67 16.83
N SER A 184 -1.98 2.85 16.65
CA SER A 184 -2.73 3.98 17.15
C SER A 184 -3.47 3.62 18.43
N GLY A 185 -2.78 3.68 19.56
CA GLY A 185 -3.37 3.74 20.89
C GLY A 185 -4.08 2.46 21.41
N SER A 186 -4.12 2.28 22.66
CA SER A 186 -4.79 1.34 23.58
C SER A 186 -5.40 0.00 23.08
N LEU A 187 -5.94 -0.07 21.87
CA LEU A 187 -6.38 -1.32 21.23
C LEU A 187 -5.21 -2.24 20.87
N ALA A 188 -4.02 -1.69 20.61
CA ALA A 188 -2.82 -2.45 20.34
C ALA A 188 -2.35 -3.26 21.56
N SER A 189 -2.41 -2.68 22.75
CA SER A 189 -2.04 -3.38 23.97
C SER A 189 -3.01 -4.51 24.28
N THR A 190 -4.32 -4.32 24.06
CA THR A 190 -5.34 -5.34 24.27
C THR A 190 -5.23 -6.48 23.26
N ALA A 191 -5.01 -6.17 21.98
CA ALA A 191 -4.80 -7.19 20.95
C ALA A 191 -3.49 -7.96 21.17
N TYR A 192 -2.42 -7.29 21.58
CA TYR A 192 -1.14 -7.93 21.92
C TYR A 192 -1.25 -8.83 23.16
N ILE A 193 -1.94 -8.36 24.20
CA ILE A 193 -2.24 -9.15 25.41
C ILE A 193 -3.08 -10.38 25.06
N ASN A 194 -4.10 -10.22 24.19
CA ASN A 194 -4.93 -11.33 23.73
C ASN A 194 -4.12 -12.32 22.89
N ALA A 195 -3.24 -11.85 22.01
CA ALA A 195 -2.37 -12.71 21.21
C ALA A 195 -1.36 -13.47 22.09
N ALA A 196 -0.78 -12.82 23.08
CA ALA A 196 0.10 -13.47 24.05
C ALA A 196 -0.64 -14.51 24.91
N SER A 197 -1.88 -14.20 25.31
CA SER A 197 -2.75 -15.12 26.06
C SER A 197 -3.13 -16.33 25.22
N VAL A 198 -3.49 -16.15 23.95
CA VAL A 198 -3.79 -17.24 23.00
C VAL A 198 -2.56 -18.12 22.78
N MET A 199 -1.37 -17.52 22.64
CA MET A 199 -0.12 -18.25 22.50
C MET A 199 0.19 -19.10 23.73
N THR A 200 -0.05 -18.56 24.93
CA THR A 200 0.10 -19.28 26.19
C THR A 200 -0.88 -20.45 26.30
N LEU A 201 -2.15 -20.23 25.96
CA LEU A 201 -3.18 -21.26 25.95
C LEU A 201 -2.88 -22.36 24.92
N LEU A 202 -2.39 -21.98 23.73
CA LEU A 202 -1.96 -22.92 22.70
C LEU A 202 -0.78 -23.79 23.22
N GLN A 203 0.19 -23.15 23.85
CA GLN A 203 1.35 -23.85 24.41
C GLN A 203 0.97 -24.79 25.55
N GLN A 204 0.03 -24.37 26.42
CA GLN A 204 -0.55 -25.26 27.44
C GLN A 204 -1.29 -26.44 26.79
N HIS A 205 -2.08 -26.19 25.77
CA HIS A 205 -2.82 -27.21 25.04
C HIS A 205 -1.86 -28.23 24.36
N LEU A 206 -0.79 -27.74 23.69
CA LEU A 206 0.22 -28.61 23.09
C LEU A 206 0.97 -29.47 24.07
N ASN A 207 1.09 -29.04 25.35
CA ASN A 207 1.75 -29.78 26.41
C ASN A 207 0.78 -30.58 27.30
N ASP A 208 -0.53 -30.51 27.01
CA ASP A 208 -1.54 -31.27 27.76
C ASP A 208 -1.75 -32.63 27.11
N PHE A 209 -1.13 -33.64 27.71
CA PHE A 209 -1.26 -35.04 27.29
C PHE A 209 -2.45 -35.76 27.97
N ASN A 210 -3.29 -35.07 28.74
CA ASN A 210 -4.44 -35.62 29.45
C ASN A 210 -5.73 -35.61 28.66
N ASN A 211 -5.67 -35.87 27.34
CA ASN A 211 -6.84 -35.91 26.45
C ASN A 211 -7.66 -34.58 26.44
N PRO A 212 -7.08 -33.45 26.08
CA PRO A 212 -7.75 -32.14 26.11
C PRO A 212 -8.97 -32.03 25.18
N HIS A 213 -9.08 -32.92 24.21
CA HIS A 213 -10.22 -33.00 23.30
C HIS A 213 -11.32 -33.99 23.73
N HIS A 214 -11.16 -34.63 24.87
CA HIS A 214 -12.08 -35.68 25.37
C HIS A 214 -12.34 -36.81 24.36
N VAL A 215 -11.33 -37.13 23.56
CA VAL A 215 -11.44 -38.21 22.55
C VAL A 215 -11.36 -39.55 23.25
N THR A 216 -12.34 -40.41 23.01
CA THR A 216 -12.37 -41.76 23.61
C THR A 216 -11.64 -42.75 22.72
N ALA A 217 -11.16 -43.85 23.31
CA ALA A 217 -10.52 -44.93 22.56
C ALA A 217 -11.41 -45.52 21.46
N ALA A 218 -12.74 -45.53 21.65
CA ALA A 218 -13.71 -45.97 20.66
C ALA A 218 -13.80 -45.03 19.42
N GLN A 219 -13.47 -43.74 19.58
CA GLN A 219 -13.47 -42.76 18.47
C GLN A 219 -12.18 -42.82 17.62
N VAL A 220 -11.12 -43.45 18.16
CA VAL A 220 -9.81 -43.55 17.48
C VAL A 220 -9.65 -44.91 16.78
N GLN A 221 -10.48 -45.90 17.12
CA GLN A 221 -10.41 -47.26 16.55
C GLN A 221 -11.40 -47.50 15.38
N GLY A 222 -11.87 -46.44 14.73
CA GLY A 222 -12.72 -46.54 13.55
C GLY A 222 -11.98 -46.90 12.26
#